data_d273c8e1a2d3d1b854cff5015d9ece0d
#
_entry.id   d273c8e1a2d3d1b854cff5015d9ece0d
#
_cell.length_a   1.000
_cell.length_b   1.000
_cell.length_c   1.000
_cell.angle_alpha   90.00
_cell.angle_beta   90.00
_cell.angle_gamma   90.00
#
_symmetry.space_group_name_H-M   'P 1'
#
loop_
_entity.id
_entity.type
_entity.pdbx_description
1 polymer ?
#
loop_
_entity_poly.entity_id
_entity_poly.type
_entity_poly.pdbx_seq_one_letter_code
_entity_poly.pdbx_strand_id
1 'polypeptide(L)'
;MKKYTFLVFLTVLTVFTHTVISQGTFHYVGTDVIQNTNSSFPSIYGNWYRGVKNQMLIKASEMQAAGMSAGNITGLAFDVSASTGSTMQSFEMQINSTAQNSLTSWISNLNTCYGPINYSDLNGWNQ
;
A
#
# COMPACT_ATOMS: atom_id res chain seq x y z
N MET A 1 -56.16 -50.08 -16.58
CA MET A 1 -55.82 -48.95 -15.73
C MET A 1 -54.35 -48.69 -15.88
N LYS A 2 -53.97 -47.58 -16.55
CA LYS A 2 -52.57 -47.20 -16.75
C LYS A 2 -52.11 -46.35 -15.54
N LYS A 3 -51.09 -46.84 -14.80
CA LYS A 3 -50.49 -46.10 -13.69
C LYS A 3 -49.45 -45.13 -14.27
N TYR A 4 -49.65 -43.83 -14.12
CA TYR A 4 -48.68 -42.81 -14.45
C TYR A 4 -47.79 -42.59 -13.22
N THR A 5 -46.54 -42.99 -13.33
CA THR A 5 -45.50 -42.65 -12.32
C THR A 5 -45.00 -41.25 -12.61
N PHE A 6 -45.33 -40.29 -11.74
CA PHE A 6 -44.85 -38.92 -11.83
C PHE A 6 -43.48 -38.84 -11.17
N LEU A 7 -42.43 -38.73 -11.99
CA LEU A 7 -41.07 -38.56 -11.52
C LEU A 7 -40.82 -37.05 -11.24
N VAL A 8 -40.86 -36.68 -9.98
CA VAL A 8 -40.49 -35.30 -9.58
C VAL A 8 -38.97 -35.16 -9.57
N PHE A 9 -38.43 -34.48 -10.57
CA PHE A 9 -37.02 -34.11 -10.62
C PHE A 9 -36.82 -32.89 -9.71
N LEU A 10 -36.36 -33.11 -8.47
CA LEU A 10 -35.96 -32.04 -7.55
C LEU A 10 -34.57 -31.53 -7.97
N THR A 11 -34.53 -30.50 -8.79
CA THR A 11 -33.31 -29.77 -9.10
C THR A 11 -32.93 -28.94 -7.87
N VAL A 12 -31.97 -29.43 -7.08
CA VAL A 12 -31.34 -28.65 -6.01
C VAL A 12 -30.41 -27.63 -6.67
N LEU A 13 -30.88 -26.39 -6.78
CA LEU A 13 -30.07 -25.26 -7.22
C LEU A 13 -29.16 -24.86 -6.06
N THR A 14 -27.96 -25.41 -6.02
CA THR A 14 -26.92 -24.95 -5.10
C THR A 14 -26.42 -23.59 -5.57
N VAL A 15 -26.89 -22.53 -4.92
CA VAL A 15 -26.34 -21.18 -5.07
C VAL A 15 -25.00 -21.15 -4.36
N PHE A 16 -23.92 -21.32 -5.13
CA PHE A 16 -22.58 -21.03 -4.64
C PHE A 16 -22.44 -19.52 -4.51
N THR A 17 -22.55 -19.00 -3.31
CA THR A 17 -22.13 -17.64 -3.01
C THR A 17 -20.61 -17.60 -3.07
N HIS A 18 -20.08 -17.22 -4.23
CA HIS A 18 -18.67 -16.87 -4.34
C HIS A 18 -18.47 -15.54 -3.59
N THR A 19 -17.84 -15.59 -2.43
CA THR A 19 -17.27 -14.40 -1.83
C THR A 19 -16.13 -13.96 -2.75
N VAL A 20 -16.38 -12.96 -3.56
CA VAL A 20 -15.34 -12.28 -4.33
C VAL A 20 -14.49 -11.54 -3.29
N ILE A 21 -13.38 -12.13 -2.89
CA ILE A 21 -12.35 -11.42 -2.16
C ILE A 21 -11.78 -10.42 -3.17
N SER A 22 -12.14 -9.16 -3.03
CA SER A 22 -11.52 -8.09 -3.80
C SER A 22 -10.05 -8.05 -3.41
N GLN A 23 -9.21 -8.62 -4.25
CA GLN A 23 -7.76 -8.42 -4.14
C GLN A 23 -7.51 -6.95 -4.46
N GLY A 24 -6.87 -6.24 -3.54
CA GLY A 24 -6.45 -4.88 -3.77
C GLY A 24 -5.58 -4.82 -5.02
N THR A 25 -5.86 -3.86 -5.90
CA THR A 25 -5.03 -3.62 -7.08
C THR A 25 -3.84 -2.77 -6.65
N PHE A 26 -2.63 -3.21 -6.97
CA PHE A 26 -1.43 -2.41 -6.78
C PHE A 26 -1.30 -1.39 -7.91
N HIS A 27 -1.04 -0.15 -7.56
CA HIS A 27 -0.77 0.94 -8.48
C HIS A 27 0.61 1.51 -8.18
N TYR A 28 1.41 1.72 -9.22
CA TYR A 28 2.73 2.30 -9.11
C TYR A 28 2.63 3.81 -9.39
N VAL A 29 2.94 4.61 -8.38
CA VAL A 29 2.97 6.06 -8.51
C VAL A 29 4.38 6.49 -8.82
N GLY A 30 4.56 7.17 -9.95
CA GLY A 30 5.84 7.60 -10.49
C GLY A 30 6.12 6.98 -11.85
N THR A 31 6.87 7.68 -12.65
CA THR A 31 7.24 7.26 -14.00
C THR A 31 8.73 6.99 -14.14
N ASP A 32 9.50 7.38 -13.15
CA ASP A 32 10.95 7.38 -13.20
C ASP A 32 11.54 6.20 -12.43
N VAL A 33 12.51 5.56 -13.05
CA VAL A 33 13.39 4.57 -12.42
C VAL A 33 14.56 5.24 -11.69
N ILE A 34 14.36 6.47 -11.20
CA ILE A 34 15.38 7.20 -10.47
C ILE A 34 15.55 6.57 -9.11
N GLN A 35 16.70 5.98 -8.88
CA GLN A 35 17.08 5.48 -7.58
C GLN A 35 17.80 6.56 -6.79
N ASN A 36 17.50 6.66 -5.51
CA ASN A 36 18.33 7.40 -4.60
C ASN A 36 19.59 6.59 -4.32
N THR A 37 20.70 7.02 -4.84
CA THR A 37 22.02 6.39 -4.62
C THR A 37 22.76 7.01 -3.43
N ASN A 38 22.18 8.02 -2.78
CA ASN A 38 22.77 8.65 -1.60
C ASN A 38 22.30 7.92 -0.34
N SER A 39 23.21 7.23 0.33
CA SER A 39 22.93 6.52 1.57
C SER A 39 22.55 7.44 2.75
N SER A 40 22.79 8.73 2.64
CA SER A 40 22.55 9.68 3.73
C SER A 40 21.13 10.18 3.76
N PHE A 41 20.57 10.57 2.61
CA PHE A 41 19.18 11.02 2.48
C PHE A 41 18.88 11.48 1.03
N PRO A 42 17.62 11.69 0.63
CA PRO A 42 16.45 11.22 1.34
C PRO A 42 16.26 9.72 1.15
N SER A 43 16.07 9.01 2.20
CA SER A 43 15.76 7.58 2.15
C SER A 43 14.67 7.27 3.15
N ILE A 44 13.67 6.50 2.73
CA ILE A 44 12.55 6.10 3.58
C ILE A 44 13.06 5.18 4.69
N TYR A 45 13.98 4.29 4.35
CA TYR A 45 14.58 3.31 5.24
C TYR A 45 16.02 3.66 5.64
N GLY A 46 16.39 4.93 5.52
CA GLY A 46 17.74 5.36 5.90
C GLY A 46 17.94 5.39 7.40
N ASN A 47 19.06 4.83 7.87
CA ASN A 47 19.45 4.83 9.28
C ASN A 47 20.88 5.33 9.53
N TRP A 48 21.46 6.01 8.56
CA TRP A 48 22.81 6.59 8.69
C TRP A 48 22.92 7.52 9.88
N TYR A 49 21.89 8.32 10.14
CA TYR A 49 21.76 9.13 11.34
C TYR A 49 20.87 8.41 12.36
N ARG A 50 21.04 8.70 13.64
CA ARG A 50 20.30 8.06 14.74
C ARG A 50 18.78 8.24 14.68
N GLY A 51 18.31 9.19 13.88
CA GLY A 51 16.91 9.42 13.61
C GLY A 51 16.74 10.17 12.31
N VAL A 52 15.79 9.75 11.51
CA VAL A 52 15.42 10.39 10.26
C VAL A 52 13.89 10.58 10.22
N LYS A 53 13.47 11.70 9.68
CA LYS A 53 12.06 11.98 9.39
C LYS A 53 11.96 12.48 7.98
N ASN A 54 11.18 11.77 7.16
CA ASN A 54 10.89 12.16 5.79
C ASN A 54 9.39 12.42 5.66
N GLN A 55 9.04 13.36 4.79
CA GLN A 55 7.66 13.61 4.43
C GLN A 55 7.56 13.77 2.92
N MET A 56 6.62 13.09 2.31
CA MET A 56 6.36 13.11 0.88
C MET A 56 4.93 13.55 0.62
N LEU A 57 4.74 14.32 -0.43
CA LEU A 57 3.43 14.68 -0.95
C LEU A 57 3.22 13.95 -2.28
N ILE A 58 2.18 13.14 -2.34
CA ILE A 58 1.73 12.49 -3.56
C ILE A 58 0.45 13.19 -4.00
N LYS A 59 0.44 13.77 -5.19
CA LYS A 59 -0.72 14.51 -5.70
C LYS A 59 -1.81 13.57 -6.20
N ALA A 60 -3.06 13.99 -6.06
CA ALA A 60 -4.18 13.24 -6.59
C ALA A 60 -4.06 12.98 -8.11
N SER A 61 -3.49 13.93 -8.86
CA SER A 61 -3.23 13.76 -10.30
C SER A 61 -2.21 12.67 -10.60
N GLU A 62 -1.19 12.48 -9.74
CA GLU A 62 -0.19 11.41 -9.89
C GLU A 62 -0.83 10.04 -9.62
N MET A 63 -1.65 9.96 -8.59
CA MET A 63 -2.42 8.74 -8.28
C MET A 63 -3.40 8.39 -9.40
N GLN A 64 -4.11 9.38 -9.95
CA GLN A 64 -5.02 9.18 -11.09
C GLN A 64 -4.28 8.74 -12.34
N ALA A 65 -3.12 9.33 -12.64
CA ALA A 65 -2.27 8.93 -13.76
C ALA A 65 -1.76 7.49 -13.61
N ALA A 66 -1.58 7.02 -12.36
CA ALA A 66 -1.26 5.63 -12.05
C ALA A 66 -2.48 4.67 -12.13
N GLY A 67 -3.66 5.17 -12.51
CA GLY A 67 -4.88 4.39 -12.64
C GLY A 67 -5.69 4.23 -11.35
N MET A 68 -5.35 4.97 -10.29
CA MET A 68 -6.13 4.96 -9.06
C MET A 68 -7.41 5.79 -9.20
N SER A 69 -8.48 5.30 -8.60
CA SER A 69 -9.72 6.06 -8.40
C SER A 69 -9.88 6.44 -6.93
N ALA A 70 -10.85 7.29 -6.64
CA ALA A 70 -11.17 7.66 -5.26
C ALA A 70 -11.52 6.41 -4.43
N GLY A 71 -10.90 6.29 -3.27
CA GLY A 71 -11.06 5.12 -2.40
C GLY A 71 -10.14 5.18 -1.18
N ASN A 72 -10.12 4.10 -0.44
CA ASN A 72 -9.24 3.95 0.71
C ASN A 72 -7.90 3.33 0.28
N ILE A 73 -6.80 3.89 0.76
CA ILE A 73 -5.48 3.28 0.65
C ILE A 73 -5.41 2.17 1.72
N THR A 74 -5.24 0.93 1.28
CA THR A 74 -5.20 -0.26 2.15
C THR A 74 -3.78 -0.79 2.37
N GLY A 75 -2.83 -0.34 1.55
CA GLY A 75 -1.43 -0.69 1.67
C GLY A 75 -0.53 0.35 1.01
N LEU A 76 0.70 0.41 1.47
CA LEU A 76 1.76 1.26 0.92
C LEU A 76 3.04 0.44 0.88
N ALA A 77 3.73 0.49 -0.24
CA ALA A 77 4.99 -0.24 -0.40
C ALA A 77 6.03 0.62 -1.10
N PHE A 78 7.29 0.39 -0.75
CA PHE A 78 8.43 1.03 -1.40
C PHE A 78 9.42 -0.01 -1.90
N ASP A 79 9.94 0.20 -3.09
CA ASP A 79 10.96 -0.67 -3.68
C ASP A 79 12.36 -0.25 -3.20
N VAL A 80 13.06 -1.20 -2.63
CA VAL A 80 14.44 -1.03 -2.11
C VAL A 80 15.40 -1.78 -3.00
N SER A 81 16.20 -1.06 -3.75
CA SER A 81 17.19 -1.67 -4.66
C SER A 81 18.36 -2.31 -3.92
N ALA A 82 18.76 -1.74 -2.79
CA ALA A 82 19.83 -2.26 -1.95
C ALA A 82 19.57 -1.90 -0.48
N SER A 83 19.27 -2.92 0.31
CA SER A 83 19.12 -2.80 1.77
C SER A 83 20.48 -2.97 2.45
N THR A 84 20.71 -2.22 3.52
CA THR A 84 21.86 -2.44 4.40
C THR A 84 21.63 -3.54 5.42
N GLY A 85 20.40 -4.03 5.55
CA GLY A 85 20.01 -5.02 6.55
C GLY A 85 20.01 -4.52 7.99
N SER A 86 20.18 -3.21 8.17
CA SER A 86 20.22 -2.61 9.51
C SER A 86 18.82 -2.43 10.06
N THR A 87 18.64 -2.71 11.34
CA THR A 87 17.35 -2.53 12.01
C THR A 87 17.13 -1.08 12.41
N MET A 88 16.05 -0.50 11.94
CA MET A 88 15.53 0.80 12.39
C MET A 88 14.69 0.59 13.63
N GLN A 89 15.00 1.32 14.69
CA GLN A 89 14.21 1.28 15.92
C GLN A 89 13.07 2.29 15.86
N SER A 90 11.90 1.86 16.36
CA SER A 90 10.71 2.71 16.41
C SER A 90 10.30 3.27 15.04
N PHE A 91 10.44 2.45 14.00
CA PHE A 91 10.01 2.82 12.66
C PHE A 91 8.50 3.01 12.64
N GLU A 92 8.05 4.13 12.09
CA GLU A 92 6.64 4.50 12.05
C GLU A 92 6.33 5.15 10.69
N MET A 93 5.18 4.79 10.13
CA MET A 93 4.61 5.47 8.98
C MET A 93 3.32 6.17 9.37
N GLN A 94 3.17 7.39 8.89
CA GLN A 94 1.99 8.21 9.11
C GLN A 94 1.46 8.72 7.77
N ILE A 95 0.16 8.78 7.63
CA ILE A 95 -0.51 9.25 6.43
C ILE A 95 -1.67 10.18 6.78
N ASN A 96 -1.93 11.15 5.92
CA ASN A 96 -3.15 11.94 5.95
C ASN A 96 -3.40 12.55 4.57
N SER A 97 -4.64 12.94 4.32
CA SER A 97 -4.99 13.74 3.14
C SER A 97 -4.73 15.23 3.43
N THR A 98 -4.36 15.96 2.39
CA THR A 98 -4.12 17.40 2.47
C THR A 98 -4.58 18.09 1.20
N ALA A 99 -4.97 19.36 1.30
CA ALA A 99 -5.25 20.22 0.15
C ALA A 99 -3.98 20.93 -0.39
N GLN A 100 -2.82 20.70 0.22
CA GLN A 100 -1.58 21.33 -0.24
C GLN A 100 -1.09 20.71 -1.54
N ASN A 101 -0.56 21.57 -2.42
CA ASN A 101 0.04 21.14 -3.70
C ASN A 101 1.57 21.13 -3.68
N SER A 102 2.18 21.58 -2.58
CA SER A 102 3.63 21.57 -2.36
C SER A 102 3.93 21.49 -0.87
N LEU A 103 5.05 20.86 -0.52
CA LEU A 103 5.56 20.83 0.85
C LEU A 103 6.52 22.01 1.05
N THR A 104 6.02 23.08 1.61
CA THR A 104 6.84 24.25 2.02
C THR A 104 7.20 24.20 3.49
N SER A 105 6.51 23.39 4.26
CA SER A 105 6.74 23.14 5.68
C SER A 105 6.25 21.76 6.06
N TRP A 106 6.63 21.29 7.23
CA TRP A 106 6.13 20.03 7.75
C TRP A 106 4.62 20.09 8.02
N ILE A 107 3.91 19.08 7.54
CA ILE A 107 2.50 18.86 7.89
C ILE A 107 2.46 18.09 9.20
N SER A 108 1.77 18.61 10.17
CA SER A 108 1.45 17.96 11.44
C SER A 108 0.10 17.25 11.39
N ASN A 109 -0.25 16.54 12.46
CA ASN A 109 -1.53 15.84 12.60
C ASN A 109 -1.75 14.72 11.57
N LEU A 110 -0.69 13.97 11.30
CA LEU A 110 -0.76 12.76 10.51
C LEU A 110 -1.28 11.60 11.37
N ASN A 111 -1.95 10.65 10.73
CA ASN A 111 -2.43 9.43 11.37
C ASN A 111 -1.41 8.32 11.19
N THR A 112 -1.01 7.67 12.28
CA THR A 112 -0.16 6.50 12.24
C THR A 112 -0.91 5.36 11.55
N CYS A 113 -0.34 4.85 10.46
CA CYS A 113 -0.86 3.70 9.73
C CYS A 113 0.01 2.44 9.91
N TYR A 114 1.25 2.60 10.38
CA TYR A 114 2.15 1.49 10.65
C TYR A 114 3.14 1.83 11.76
N GLY A 115 3.44 0.88 12.61
CA GLY A 115 4.38 1.04 13.74
C GLY A 115 3.80 1.81 14.94
N PRO A 116 4.64 2.26 15.87
CA PRO A 116 6.12 2.13 15.87
C PRO A 116 6.59 0.70 16.16
N ILE A 117 7.50 0.19 15.35
CA ILE A 117 8.12 -1.14 15.52
C ILE A 117 9.62 -1.11 15.16
N ASN A 118 10.34 -2.16 15.54
CA ASN A 118 11.67 -2.38 15.00
C ASN A 118 11.53 -3.01 13.62
N TYR A 119 12.06 -2.36 12.59
CA TYR A 119 11.89 -2.73 11.21
C TYR A 119 13.22 -2.86 10.49
N SER A 120 13.39 -3.90 9.71
CA SER A 120 14.53 -4.08 8.81
C SER A 120 13.99 -4.22 7.39
N ASP A 121 14.42 -3.33 6.52
CA ASP A 121 14.08 -3.39 5.11
C ASP A 121 14.79 -4.55 4.41
N LEU A 122 14.20 -5.03 3.34
CA LEU A 122 14.73 -6.07 2.48
C LEU A 122 14.89 -5.51 1.05
N ASN A 123 15.70 -6.16 0.23
CA ASN A 123 15.71 -5.85 -1.20
C ASN A 123 14.37 -6.17 -1.83
N GLY A 124 13.91 -5.30 -2.70
CA GLY A 124 12.60 -5.39 -3.35
C GLY A 124 11.50 -4.62 -2.60
N TRP A 125 10.26 -5.03 -2.84
CA TRP A 125 9.09 -4.34 -2.29
C TRP A 125 8.91 -4.60 -0.79
N ASN A 126 8.91 -3.52 -0.03
CA ASN A 126 8.64 -3.50 1.41
C ASN A 126 7.26 -2.88 1.65
N GLN A 127 6.34 -3.68 2.21
CA GLN A 127 4.94 -3.33 2.46
C GLN A 127 4.64 -3.30 3.95
#